data_0f877bc0adf8eec044ba44b55b7aa540
#
_entry.id   0f877bc0adf8eec044ba44b55b7aa540
#
_cell.length_a   1.000
_cell.length_b   1.000
_cell.length_c   1.000
_cell.angle_alpha   90.00
_cell.angle_beta   90.00
_cell.angle_gamma   90.00
#
_symmetry.space_group_name_H-M   'P 1'
#
loop_
_entity.id
_entity.type
_entity.pdbx_description
1 polymer ?
#
loop_
_entity_poly.entity_id
_entity_poly.type
_entity_poly.pdbx_seq_one_letter_code
_entity_poly.pdbx_strand_id
1 'polypeptide(L)'
;MSQTQETTVPTVTLNNGVQIPQLGFGVFQVPPEETQRIVEDALQAGYRHIDTAAAYRNEAGVGAAIAASGIPREELFITTKLRNGEQGMAHQAFQNSRKALGLDYVDLYLIHWPVPSQGLFTEAWKAMEKLYANSQIRAIGVSNFLADHLDTLLPAADILPAVNQIEIHPTFQQQELAARNRALGIAVEAYSPLGQGADLGAATVKSLAAKYGATPAQIVLAWHLSQGTIVIPKSVHAERMRENLGAAAVVLTQEEVAEITDLESGARAGADPAVAAFSQM
;
A
#
# COMPACT_ATOMS: atom_id res chain seq x y z
N MET A 1 30.03 19.49 -9.31
CA MET A 1 28.59 19.29 -9.60
C MET A 1 28.33 17.81 -9.43
N SER A 2 27.84 17.40 -8.26
CA SER A 2 27.46 16.00 -8.01
C SER A 2 26.18 15.75 -8.77
N GLN A 3 26.21 14.88 -9.77
CA GLN A 3 24.99 14.33 -10.37
C GLN A 3 24.33 13.50 -9.27
N THR A 4 23.26 14.00 -8.67
CA THR A 4 22.32 13.18 -7.91
C THR A 4 21.79 12.14 -8.90
N GLN A 5 22.28 10.90 -8.81
CA GLN A 5 21.63 9.78 -9.49
C GLN A 5 20.17 9.76 -8.99
N GLU A 6 19.23 10.00 -9.89
CA GLU A 6 17.82 9.79 -9.60
C GLU A 6 17.66 8.32 -9.21
N THR A 7 17.30 8.10 -7.95
CA THR A 7 17.04 6.76 -7.45
C THR A 7 15.73 6.28 -8.08
N THR A 8 15.83 5.42 -9.08
CA THR A 8 14.66 4.87 -9.75
C THR A 8 14.01 3.84 -8.84
N VAL A 9 12.77 4.11 -8.43
CA VAL A 9 11.94 3.16 -7.68
C VAL A 9 11.61 1.97 -8.60
N PRO A 10 11.89 0.71 -8.19
CA PRO A 10 11.54 -0.46 -8.98
C PRO A 10 10.01 -0.60 -9.09
N THR A 11 9.56 -1.37 -10.09
CA THR A 11 8.14 -1.68 -10.30
C THR A 11 7.86 -3.17 -10.09
N VAL A 12 6.66 -3.49 -9.66
CA VAL A 12 6.12 -4.85 -9.62
C VAL A 12 5.06 -4.98 -10.71
N THR A 13 5.13 -6.05 -11.51
CA THR A 13 4.09 -6.37 -12.50
C THR A 13 3.00 -7.19 -11.82
N LEU A 14 1.78 -6.65 -11.79
CA LEU A 14 0.61 -7.32 -11.25
C LEU A 14 0.13 -8.46 -12.17
N ASN A 15 -0.72 -9.36 -11.67
CA ASN A 15 -1.22 -10.52 -12.41
C ASN A 15 -2.02 -10.17 -13.68
N ASN A 16 -2.49 -8.94 -13.81
CA ASN A 16 -3.18 -8.40 -14.98
C ASN A 16 -2.28 -7.57 -15.92
N GLY A 17 -0.95 -7.55 -15.68
CA GLY A 17 0.04 -6.84 -16.48
C GLY A 17 0.24 -5.36 -16.12
N VAL A 18 -0.56 -4.81 -15.22
CA VAL A 18 -0.37 -3.43 -14.73
C VAL A 18 0.90 -3.36 -13.87
N GLN A 19 1.69 -2.30 -14.07
CA GLN A 19 2.88 -2.05 -13.25
C GLN A 19 2.59 -1.08 -12.13
N ILE A 20 3.00 -1.43 -10.90
CA ILE A 20 2.90 -0.61 -9.71
C ILE A 20 4.29 -0.26 -9.17
N PRO A 21 4.60 1.02 -8.86
CA PRO A 21 5.85 1.35 -8.18
C PRO A 21 5.93 0.64 -6.83
N GLN A 22 7.05 -0.04 -6.59
CA GLN A 22 7.22 -0.89 -5.40
C GLN A 22 7.33 -0.09 -4.10
N LEU A 23 7.67 1.21 -4.20
CA LEU A 23 7.68 2.14 -3.07
C LEU A 23 6.70 3.27 -3.36
N GLY A 24 5.58 3.29 -2.63
CA GLY A 24 4.54 4.29 -2.70
C GLY A 24 4.52 5.17 -1.45
N PHE A 25 3.56 6.06 -1.39
CA PHE A 25 3.35 7.00 -0.30
C PHE A 25 1.93 6.87 0.25
N GLY A 26 1.82 6.48 1.54
CA GLY A 26 0.54 6.38 2.24
C GLY A 26 0.12 7.69 2.91
N VAL A 27 -1.18 7.97 2.92
CA VAL A 27 -1.74 9.18 3.56
C VAL A 27 -2.68 8.87 4.75
N PHE A 28 -2.62 7.67 5.30
CA PHE A 28 -3.37 7.34 6.50
C PHE A 28 -3.04 8.29 7.65
N GLN A 29 -4.06 8.79 8.36
CA GLN A 29 -3.93 9.78 9.44
C GLN A 29 -3.30 11.12 9.04
N VAL A 30 -3.25 11.44 7.76
CA VAL A 30 -2.96 12.80 7.33
C VAL A 30 -4.26 13.61 7.41
N PRO A 31 -4.29 14.73 8.16
CA PRO A 31 -5.48 15.57 8.25
C PRO A 31 -5.93 16.07 6.87
N PRO A 32 -7.25 16.11 6.60
CA PRO A 32 -7.76 16.54 5.28
C PRO A 32 -7.21 17.90 4.82
N GLU A 33 -7.09 18.84 5.74
CA GLU A 33 -6.60 20.21 5.49
C GLU A 33 -5.11 20.28 5.15
N GLU A 34 -4.31 19.28 5.55
CA GLU A 34 -2.87 19.22 5.26
C GLU A 34 -2.56 18.31 4.06
N THR A 35 -3.51 17.49 3.64
CA THR A 35 -3.25 16.40 2.68
C THR A 35 -2.73 16.89 1.35
N GLN A 36 -3.29 17.98 0.81
CA GLN A 36 -2.83 18.52 -0.47
C GLN A 36 -1.34 18.86 -0.40
N ARG A 37 -0.92 19.66 0.57
CA ARG A 37 0.49 20.06 0.74
C ARG A 37 1.41 18.86 0.92
N ILE A 38 1.02 17.89 1.76
CA ILE A 38 1.83 16.70 2.06
C ILE A 38 2.00 15.82 0.80
N VAL A 39 0.95 15.66 0.00
CA VAL A 39 1.03 14.89 -1.25
C VAL A 39 1.85 15.64 -2.31
N GLU A 40 1.73 16.98 -2.40
CA GLU A 40 2.59 17.80 -3.26
C GLU A 40 4.07 17.61 -2.88
N ASP A 41 4.41 17.65 -1.58
CA ASP A 41 5.77 17.39 -1.08
C ASP A 41 6.27 15.98 -1.50
N ALA A 42 5.40 14.96 -1.41
CA ALA A 42 5.73 13.60 -1.82
C ALA A 42 5.96 13.49 -3.34
N LEU A 43 5.10 14.10 -4.16
CA LEU A 43 5.24 14.11 -5.62
C LEU A 43 6.52 14.85 -6.04
N GLN A 44 6.84 15.98 -5.40
CA GLN A 44 8.09 16.72 -5.61
C GLN A 44 9.32 15.92 -5.18
N ALA A 45 9.21 15.09 -4.14
CA ALA A 45 10.27 14.19 -3.72
C ALA A 45 10.56 13.07 -4.73
N GLY A 46 9.60 12.77 -5.62
CA GLY A 46 9.74 11.74 -6.66
C GLY A 46 8.77 10.56 -6.53
N TYR A 47 7.86 10.55 -5.55
CA TYR A 47 6.84 9.51 -5.48
C TYR A 47 5.91 9.58 -6.70
N ARG A 48 5.53 8.39 -7.19
CA ARG A 48 4.57 8.24 -8.30
C ARG A 48 3.42 7.30 -7.95
N HIS A 49 3.47 6.66 -6.78
CA HIS A 49 2.40 5.84 -6.23
C HIS A 49 1.88 6.49 -4.94
N ILE A 50 0.59 6.84 -4.91
CA ILE A 50 -0.10 7.45 -3.75
C ILE A 50 -1.22 6.51 -3.31
N ASP A 51 -1.21 6.14 -2.02
CA ASP A 51 -2.22 5.28 -1.39
C ASP A 51 -3.10 6.09 -0.43
N THR A 52 -4.38 6.18 -0.75
CA THR A 52 -5.42 6.77 0.10
C THR A 52 -6.57 5.78 0.33
N ALA A 53 -7.65 6.23 0.95
CA ALA A 53 -8.90 5.49 1.13
C ALA A 53 -10.07 6.43 1.40
N ALA A 54 -11.28 6.07 1.01
CA ALA A 54 -12.50 6.82 1.35
C ALA A 54 -12.65 7.02 2.87
N ALA A 55 -12.23 6.02 3.65
CA ALA A 55 -12.26 6.08 5.12
C ALA A 55 -11.34 7.14 5.72
N TYR A 56 -10.30 7.58 5.02
CA TYR A 56 -9.36 8.60 5.52
C TYR A 56 -9.92 10.01 5.39
N ARG A 57 -10.99 10.20 4.62
CA ARG A 57 -11.66 11.49 4.38
C ARG A 57 -10.74 12.56 3.77
N ASN A 58 -9.67 12.15 3.10
CA ASN A 58 -8.65 13.04 2.55
C ASN A 58 -8.45 12.91 1.03
N GLU A 59 -9.30 12.12 0.34
CA GLU A 59 -9.22 11.91 -1.11
C GLU A 59 -9.25 13.23 -1.90
N ALA A 60 -10.03 14.21 -1.46
CA ALA A 60 -10.10 15.53 -2.12
C ALA A 60 -8.76 16.27 -2.08
N GLY A 61 -8.01 16.18 -0.98
CA GLY A 61 -6.66 16.74 -0.87
C GLY A 61 -5.66 16.03 -1.77
N VAL A 62 -5.78 14.70 -1.89
CA VAL A 62 -4.96 13.91 -2.85
C VAL A 62 -5.25 14.35 -4.29
N GLY A 63 -6.53 14.46 -4.66
CA GLY A 63 -6.92 14.92 -5.99
C GLY A 63 -6.44 16.34 -6.33
N ALA A 64 -6.54 17.26 -5.37
CA ALA A 64 -6.05 18.63 -5.52
C ALA A 64 -4.52 18.67 -5.76
N ALA A 65 -3.75 17.86 -5.01
CA ALA A 65 -2.30 17.75 -5.19
C ALA A 65 -1.93 17.18 -6.56
N ILE A 66 -2.63 16.15 -7.03
CA ILE A 66 -2.43 15.58 -8.37
C ILE A 66 -2.69 16.64 -9.44
N ALA A 67 -3.81 17.36 -9.36
CA ALA A 67 -4.15 18.40 -10.32
C ALA A 67 -3.13 19.55 -10.34
N ALA A 68 -2.57 19.92 -9.19
CA ALA A 68 -1.57 20.98 -9.07
C ALA A 68 -0.15 20.55 -9.48
N SER A 69 0.15 19.26 -9.51
CA SER A 69 1.50 18.73 -9.71
C SER A 69 2.07 18.96 -11.11
N GLY A 70 1.21 19.08 -12.12
CA GLY A 70 1.60 19.09 -13.54
C GLY A 70 2.16 17.77 -14.06
N ILE A 71 2.17 16.72 -13.25
CA ILE A 71 2.62 15.37 -13.66
C ILE A 71 1.53 14.73 -14.52
N PRO A 72 1.87 14.17 -15.71
CA PRO A 72 0.91 13.42 -16.51
C PRO A 72 0.22 12.33 -15.69
N ARG A 73 -1.12 12.19 -15.82
CA ARG A 73 -1.92 11.24 -15.02
C ARG A 73 -1.43 9.79 -15.18
N GLU A 74 -0.98 9.42 -16.35
CA GLU A 74 -0.44 8.10 -16.69
C GLU A 74 0.89 7.76 -16.03
N GLU A 75 1.63 8.75 -15.53
CA GLU A 75 2.84 8.56 -14.73
C GLU A 75 2.54 8.31 -13.25
N LEU A 76 1.30 8.51 -12.83
CA LEU A 76 0.88 8.32 -11.46
C LEU A 76 0.12 7.02 -11.28
N PHE A 77 0.38 6.35 -10.16
CA PHE A 77 -0.37 5.18 -9.69
C PHE A 77 -1.15 5.56 -8.43
N ILE A 78 -2.48 5.58 -8.52
CA ILE A 78 -3.36 6.04 -7.45
C ILE A 78 -4.19 4.88 -6.93
N THR A 79 -4.03 4.59 -5.64
CA THR A 79 -4.81 3.59 -4.90
C THR A 79 -5.83 4.27 -4.01
N THR A 80 -7.07 3.80 -4.05
CA THR A 80 -8.07 4.10 -3.02
C THR A 80 -8.83 2.84 -2.63
N LYS A 81 -9.68 2.92 -1.58
CA LYS A 81 -10.27 1.73 -0.95
C LYS A 81 -11.75 1.93 -0.64
N LEU A 82 -12.53 0.88 -0.87
CA LEU A 82 -13.92 0.77 -0.50
C LEU A 82 -14.08 0.71 1.03
N ARG A 83 -14.79 1.67 1.59
CA ARG A 83 -15.09 1.75 3.02
C ARG A 83 -15.90 0.54 3.49
N ASN A 84 -15.65 0.07 4.70
CA ASN A 84 -16.30 -1.11 5.28
C ASN A 84 -17.84 -1.03 5.29
N GLY A 85 -18.37 0.12 5.67
CA GLY A 85 -19.84 0.33 5.73
C GLY A 85 -20.50 0.51 4.35
N GLU A 86 -19.73 0.52 3.26
CA GLU A 86 -20.23 0.75 1.89
C GLU A 86 -20.09 -0.47 0.98
N GLN A 87 -19.75 -1.65 1.52
CA GLN A 87 -19.57 -2.86 0.70
C GLN A 87 -20.83 -3.23 -0.11
N GLY A 88 -22.02 -3.08 0.46
CA GLY A 88 -23.29 -3.29 -0.26
C GLY A 88 -23.61 -2.23 -1.32
N MET A 89 -22.81 -1.16 -1.41
CA MET A 89 -22.97 -0.05 -2.36
C MET A 89 -21.68 0.25 -3.13
N ALA A 90 -20.84 -0.74 -3.38
CA ALA A 90 -19.49 -0.58 -3.90
C ALA A 90 -19.40 0.28 -5.18
N HIS A 91 -20.38 0.16 -6.08
CA HIS A 91 -20.43 1.00 -7.28
C HIS A 91 -20.59 2.49 -6.93
N GLN A 92 -21.56 2.83 -6.08
CA GLN A 92 -21.79 4.22 -5.67
C GLN A 92 -20.61 4.77 -4.86
N ALA A 93 -20.06 3.96 -3.95
CA ALA A 93 -18.88 4.31 -3.16
C ALA A 93 -17.68 4.66 -4.07
N PHE A 94 -17.44 3.86 -5.11
CA PHE A 94 -16.40 4.15 -6.09
C PHE A 94 -16.64 5.48 -6.83
N GLN A 95 -17.87 5.76 -7.28
CA GLN A 95 -18.18 7.03 -7.94
C GLN A 95 -17.94 8.23 -7.01
N ASN A 96 -18.23 8.07 -5.70
CA ASN A 96 -17.95 9.09 -4.70
C ASN A 96 -16.43 9.33 -4.55
N SER A 97 -15.64 8.26 -4.41
CA SER A 97 -14.17 8.35 -4.36
C SER A 97 -13.58 8.98 -5.60
N ARG A 98 -14.01 8.54 -6.80
CA ARG A 98 -13.57 9.09 -8.08
C ARG A 98 -13.85 10.58 -8.18
N LYS A 99 -15.04 11.01 -7.76
CA LYS A 99 -15.43 12.42 -7.72
C LYS A 99 -14.60 13.21 -6.71
N ALA A 100 -14.35 12.67 -5.52
CA ALA A 100 -13.51 13.31 -4.50
C ALA A 100 -12.07 13.49 -4.97
N LEU A 101 -11.51 12.47 -5.63
CA LEU A 101 -10.19 12.51 -6.25
C LEU A 101 -10.12 13.43 -7.51
N GLY A 102 -11.26 13.74 -8.14
CA GLY A 102 -11.29 14.49 -9.40
C GLY A 102 -10.65 13.73 -10.57
N LEU A 103 -10.72 12.39 -10.56
CA LEU A 103 -10.08 11.54 -11.55
C LEU A 103 -11.11 10.78 -12.42
N ASP A 104 -10.73 10.52 -13.67
CA ASP A 104 -11.55 9.69 -14.57
C ASP A 104 -11.45 8.20 -14.28
N TYR A 105 -10.29 7.75 -13.77
CA TYR A 105 -10.02 6.38 -13.37
C TYR A 105 -9.07 6.34 -12.16
N VAL A 106 -9.04 5.21 -11.45
CA VAL A 106 -8.00 4.89 -10.45
C VAL A 106 -7.17 3.69 -10.91
N ASP A 107 -5.94 3.60 -10.43
CA ASP A 107 -5.04 2.51 -10.84
C ASP A 107 -5.33 1.25 -10.04
N LEU A 108 -5.63 1.38 -8.74
CA LEU A 108 -5.96 0.25 -7.87
C LEU A 108 -7.13 0.61 -6.94
N TYR A 109 -8.13 -0.25 -6.89
CA TYR A 109 -9.24 -0.14 -5.94
C TYR A 109 -9.30 -1.38 -5.07
N LEU A 110 -9.27 -1.20 -3.74
CA LEU A 110 -9.23 -2.28 -2.77
C LEU A 110 -10.51 -2.37 -1.95
N ILE A 111 -10.97 -3.59 -1.62
CA ILE A 111 -11.83 -3.77 -0.45
C ILE A 111 -10.97 -3.53 0.78
N HIS A 112 -11.31 -2.52 1.63
CA HIS A 112 -10.44 -2.06 2.71
C HIS A 112 -10.26 -3.09 3.83
N TRP A 113 -11.34 -3.78 4.21
CA TRP A 113 -11.37 -4.87 5.18
C TRP A 113 -12.41 -5.90 4.79
N PRO A 114 -12.21 -7.19 5.10
CA PRO A 114 -13.21 -8.21 4.78
C PRO A 114 -14.52 -8.06 5.58
N VAL A 115 -14.44 -7.59 6.83
CA VAL A 115 -15.56 -7.50 7.78
C VAL A 115 -16.44 -8.76 7.75
N PRO A 116 -15.94 -9.92 8.21
CA PRO A 116 -16.61 -11.21 8.04
C PRO A 116 -18.05 -11.22 8.60
N SER A 117 -18.29 -10.43 9.66
CA SER A 117 -19.62 -10.31 10.28
C SER A 117 -20.70 -9.72 9.36
N GLN A 118 -20.32 -8.99 8.30
CA GLN A 118 -21.28 -8.47 7.31
C GLN A 118 -21.55 -9.45 6.17
N GLY A 119 -20.59 -10.30 5.82
CA GLY A 119 -20.70 -11.28 4.74
C GLY A 119 -20.83 -10.66 3.35
N LEU A 120 -20.45 -9.38 3.16
CA LEU A 120 -20.72 -8.61 1.95
C LEU A 120 -19.53 -8.52 0.99
N PHE A 121 -18.32 -8.89 1.39
CA PHE A 121 -17.13 -8.66 0.57
C PHE A 121 -17.15 -9.40 -0.77
N THR A 122 -17.82 -10.56 -0.87
CA THR A 122 -17.97 -11.29 -2.13
C THR A 122 -18.88 -10.53 -3.10
N GLU A 123 -19.99 -9.94 -2.60
CA GLU A 123 -20.88 -9.11 -3.42
C GLU A 123 -20.17 -7.81 -3.84
N ALA A 124 -19.45 -7.17 -2.91
CA ALA A 124 -18.61 -6.00 -3.21
C ALA A 124 -17.60 -6.31 -4.32
N TRP A 125 -16.95 -7.49 -4.25
CA TRP A 125 -16.00 -7.92 -5.28
C TRP A 125 -16.64 -8.00 -6.66
N LYS A 126 -17.83 -8.63 -6.77
CA LYS A 126 -18.59 -8.70 -8.03
C LYS A 126 -18.95 -7.33 -8.60
N ALA A 127 -19.22 -6.35 -7.73
CA ALA A 127 -19.43 -4.98 -8.18
C ALA A 127 -18.14 -4.33 -8.69
N MET A 128 -17.00 -4.60 -8.04
CA MET A 128 -15.68 -4.11 -8.47
C MET A 128 -15.23 -4.74 -9.79
N GLU A 129 -15.52 -6.02 -10.04
CA GLU A 129 -15.26 -6.67 -11.33
C GLU A 129 -15.99 -5.95 -12.49
N LYS A 130 -17.22 -5.50 -12.28
CA LYS A 130 -17.97 -4.70 -13.27
C LYS A 130 -17.33 -3.33 -13.52
N LEU A 131 -16.85 -2.66 -12.47
CA LEU A 131 -16.15 -1.38 -12.60
C LEU A 131 -14.82 -1.56 -13.37
N TYR A 132 -14.10 -2.64 -13.10
CA TYR A 132 -12.88 -3.01 -13.82
C TYR A 132 -13.16 -3.28 -15.31
N ALA A 133 -14.19 -4.08 -15.62
CA ALA A 133 -14.60 -4.35 -16.99
C ALA A 133 -14.96 -3.10 -17.79
N ASN A 134 -15.45 -2.05 -17.12
CA ASN A 134 -15.75 -0.75 -17.71
C ASN A 134 -14.54 0.21 -17.77
N SER A 135 -13.33 -0.28 -17.51
CA SER A 135 -12.07 0.48 -17.55
C SER A 135 -12.04 1.71 -16.63
N GLN A 136 -12.87 1.71 -15.58
CA GLN A 136 -12.85 2.78 -14.57
C GLN A 136 -11.77 2.53 -13.49
N ILE A 137 -11.29 1.29 -13.41
CA ILE A 137 -10.24 0.85 -12.49
C ILE A 137 -9.27 -0.01 -13.30
N ARG A 138 -7.95 0.21 -13.15
CA ARG A 138 -6.92 -0.54 -13.86
C ARG A 138 -6.58 -1.88 -13.20
N ALA A 139 -6.71 -1.97 -11.87
CA ALA A 139 -6.53 -3.19 -11.09
C ALA A 139 -7.45 -3.19 -9.87
N ILE A 140 -7.99 -4.35 -9.52
CA ILE A 140 -8.80 -4.55 -8.30
C ILE A 140 -8.07 -5.48 -7.34
N GLY A 141 -8.23 -5.23 -6.05
CA GLY A 141 -7.57 -5.99 -5.02
C GLY A 141 -8.31 -5.95 -3.69
N VAL A 142 -7.67 -6.49 -2.69
CA VAL A 142 -8.21 -6.57 -1.34
C VAL A 142 -7.19 -6.03 -0.33
N SER A 143 -7.65 -5.69 0.86
CA SER A 143 -6.78 -5.32 1.97
C SER A 143 -7.26 -6.04 3.23
N ASN A 144 -6.30 -6.47 4.06
CA ASN A 144 -6.56 -7.20 5.30
C ASN A 144 -7.24 -8.57 5.12
N PHE A 145 -7.13 -9.19 3.95
CA PHE A 145 -7.68 -10.53 3.73
C PHE A 145 -6.71 -11.60 4.23
N LEU A 146 -7.18 -12.39 5.19
CA LEU A 146 -6.50 -13.60 5.68
C LEU A 146 -6.77 -14.79 4.73
N ALA A 147 -6.14 -15.93 5.02
CA ALA A 147 -6.29 -17.14 4.24
C ALA A 147 -7.77 -17.55 4.04
N ASP A 148 -8.54 -17.59 5.13
CA ASP A 148 -9.95 -17.99 5.10
C ASP A 148 -10.83 -17.00 4.31
N HIS A 149 -10.50 -15.71 4.34
CA HIS A 149 -11.21 -14.72 3.52
C HIS A 149 -10.95 -14.93 2.03
N LEU A 150 -9.71 -15.28 1.67
CA LEU A 150 -9.35 -15.62 0.29
C LEU A 150 -10.03 -16.93 -0.14
N ASP A 151 -10.10 -17.94 0.73
CA ASP A 151 -10.79 -19.21 0.47
C ASP A 151 -12.28 -19.02 0.19
N THR A 152 -12.88 -18.00 0.82
CA THR A 152 -14.28 -17.63 0.59
C THR A 152 -14.44 -16.81 -0.70
N LEU A 153 -13.50 -15.88 -0.97
CA LEU A 153 -13.61 -14.97 -2.11
C LEU A 153 -13.31 -15.66 -3.44
N LEU A 154 -12.21 -16.41 -3.51
CA LEU A 154 -11.67 -16.91 -4.77
C LEU A 154 -12.61 -17.82 -5.56
N PRO A 155 -13.39 -18.75 -4.94
CA PRO A 155 -14.35 -19.55 -5.68
C PRO A 155 -15.49 -18.76 -6.33
N ALA A 156 -15.76 -17.55 -5.82
CA ALA A 156 -16.80 -16.67 -6.33
C ALA A 156 -16.28 -15.61 -7.29
N ALA A 157 -14.95 -15.41 -7.37
CA ALA A 157 -14.33 -14.38 -8.18
C ALA A 157 -14.11 -14.85 -9.63
N ASP A 158 -14.47 -14.01 -10.61
CA ASP A 158 -14.10 -14.20 -12.01
C ASP A 158 -12.73 -13.58 -12.32
N ILE A 159 -12.33 -12.59 -11.53
CA ILE A 159 -11.05 -11.88 -11.63
C ILE A 159 -10.30 -12.09 -10.32
N LEU A 160 -9.05 -12.54 -10.40
CA LEU A 160 -8.17 -12.67 -9.24
C LEU A 160 -7.82 -11.30 -8.67
N PRO A 161 -7.78 -11.13 -7.31
CA PRO A 161 -7.20 -9.93 -6.74
C PRO A 161 -5.78 -9.71 -7.25
N ALA A 162 -5.48 -8.48 -7.68
CA ALA A 162 -4.14 -8.14 -8.15
C ALA A 162 -3.19 -7.89 -6.97
N VAL A 163 -3.72 -7.39 -5.86
CA VAL A 163 -2.99 -7.03 -4.64
C VAL A 163 -3.77 -7.49 -3.41
N ASN A 164 -3.07 -7.94 -2.38
CA ASN A 164 -3.55 -8.00 -1.01
C ASN A 164 -2.65 -7.08 -0.16
N GLN A 165 -3.22 -5.96 0.30
CA GLN A 165 -2.53 -4.99 1.14
C GLN A 165 -2.71 -5.37 2.61
N ILE A 166 -1.64 -5.77 3.30
CA ILE A 166 -1.67 -6.30 4.66
C ILE A 166 -0.63 -5.62 5.55
N GLU A 167 -0.80 -5.71 6.87
CA GLU A 167 0.22 -5.27 7.80
C GLU A 167 1.44 -6.17 7.71
N ILE A 168 2.59 -5.62 7.32
CA ILE A 168 3.88 -6.32 7.38
C ILE A 168 4.95 -5.34 7.81
N HIS A 169 5.74 -5.77 8.81
CA HIS A 169 6.96 -5.10 9.26
C HIS A 169 7.87 -6.13 9.95
N PRO A 170 9.14 -5.84 10.28
CA PRO A 170 10.09 -6.82 10.77
C PRO A 170 9.61 -7.68 11.95
N THR A 171 8.85 -7.11 12.89
CA THR A 171 8.32 -7.85 14.04
C THR A 171 6.93 -8.49 13.82
N PHE A 172 6.32 -8.28 12.63
CA PHE A 172 5.07 -8.89 12.21
C PHE A 172 5.05 -9.15 10.70
N GLN A 173 5.53 -10.30 10.26
CA GLN A 173 5.84 -10.56 8.85
C GLN A 173 4.75 -11.29 8.07
N GLN A 174 3.87 -11.99 8.74
CA GLN A 174 2.80 -12.79 8.11
C GLN A 174 3.32 -13.68 6.97
N GLN A 175 4.46 -14.35 7.17
CA GLN A 175 5.20 -15.09 6.14
C GLN A 175 4.33 -16.10 5.39
N GLU A 176 3.51 -16.90 6.10
CA GLU A 176 2.62 -17.89 5.50
C GLU A 176 1.56 -17.24 4.58
N LEU A 177 0.94 -16.15 5.05
CA LEU A 177 -0.05 -15.42 4.27
C LEU A 177 0.60 -14.74 3.06
N ALA A 178 1.77 -14.14 3.21
CA ALA A 178 2.52 -13.53 2.13
C ALA A 178 2.94 -14.57 1.08
N ALA A 179 3.44 -15.73 1.50
CA ALA A 179 3.80 -16.84 0.61
C ALA A 179 2.57 -17.37 -0.15
N ARG A 180 1.43 -17.50 0.53
CA ARG A 180 0.17 -17.92 -0.10
C ARG A 180 -0.29 -16.91 -1.17
N ASN A 181 -0.29 -15.61 -0.86
CA ASN A 181 -0.65 -14.59 -1.84
C ASN A 181 0.23 -14.71 -3.10
N ARG A 182 1.55 -14.80 -2.92
CA ARG A 182 2.51 -14.94 -4.04
C ARG A 182 2.25 -16.21 -4.85
N ALA A 183 1.98 -17.35 -4.20
CA ALA A 183 1.67 -18.60 -4.88
C ALA A 183 0.38 -18.52 -5.73
N LEU A 184 -0.57 -17.66 -5.35
CA LEU A 184 -1.78 -17.37 -6.09
C LEU A 184 -1.58 -16.30 -7.18
N GLY A 185 -0.38 -15.71 -7.31
CA GLY A 185 -0.13 -14.60 -8.21
C GLY A 185 -0.69 -13.27 -7.73
N ILE A 186 -1.00 -13.15 -6.44
CA ILE A 186 -1.47 -11.92 -5.79
C ILE A 186 -0.26 -11.17 -5.22
N ALA A 187 -0.04 -9.94 -5.66
CA ALA A 187 1.05 -9.13 -5.13
C ALA A 187 0.78 -8.75 -3.66
N VAL A 188 1.85 -8.73 -2.87
CA VAL A 188 1.78 -8.35 -1.44
C VAL A 188 2.20 -6.89 -1.31
N GLU A 189 1.35 -6.10 -0.67
CA GLU A 189 1.63 -4.71 -0.34
C GLU A 189 1.58 -4.53 1.18
N ALA A 190 2.64 -3.93 1.74
CA ALA A 190 2.78 -3.73 3.17
C ALA A 190 2.33 -2.33 3.59
N TYR A 191 1.28 -2.25 4.41
CA TYR A 191 1.03 -1.04 5.17
C TYR A 191 1.75 -1.08 6.53
N SER A 192 1.95 0.09 7.15
CA SER A 192 2.78 0.25 8.36
C SER A 192 4.16 -0.43 8.25
N PRO A 193 4.88 -0.30 7.12
CA PRO A 193 6.07 -1.11 6.83
C PRO A 193 7.23 -0.90 7.83
N LEU A 194 7.18 0.17 8.62
CA LEU A 194 8.17 0.51 9.65
C LEU A 194 7.71 0.16 11.08
N GLY A 195 6.64 -0.66 11.24
CA GLY A 195 6.10 -1.02 12.55
C GLY A 195 5.69 0.20 13.38
N GLN A 196 5.18 1.25 12.74
CA GLN A 196 4.88 2.56 13.36
C GLN A 196 6.11 3.16 14.09
N GLY A 197 7.32 2.78 13.67
CA GLY A 197 8.59 3.23 14.22
C GLY A 197 9.19 2.31 15.29
N ALA A 198 8.48 1.30 15.78
CA ALA A 198 8.96 0.37 16.80
C ALA A 198 10.19 -0.43 16.33
N ASP A 199 10.17 -0.88 15.08
CA ASP A 199 11.21 -1.72 14.50
C ASP A 199 12.53 -0.99 14.23
N LEU A 200 12.48 0.34 14.10
CA LEU A 200 13.66 1.17 13.83
C LEU A 200 14.68 1.15 14.98
N GLY A 201 14.23 0.75 16.17
CA GLY A 201 15.04 0.64 17.38
C GLY A 201 15.89 -0.63 17.47
N ALA A 202 15.61 -1.66 16.68
CA ALA A 202 16.26 -2.96 16.74
C ALA A 202 17.77 -2.86 16.49
N ALA A 203 18.56 -3.61 17.28
CA ALA A 203 20.02 -3.57 17.20
C ALA A 203 20.54 -3.96 15.80
N THR A 204 19.97 -4.99 15.21
CA THR A 204 20.26 -5.46 13.84
C THR A 204 20.03 -4.34 12.82
N VAL A 205 18.86 -3.69 12.87
CA VAL A 205 18.53 -2.60 11.94
C VAL A 205 19.50 -1.42 12.08
N LYS A 206 19.85 -1.03 13.31
CA LYS A 206 20.83 0.05 13.57
C LYS A 206 22.23 -0.32 13.09
N SER A 207 22.66 -1.57 13.29
CA SER A 207 23.96 -2.06 12.85
C SER A 207 24.07 -2.00 11.31
N LEU A 208 23.05 -2.46 10.62
CA LEU A 208 22.99 -2.41 9.15
C LEU A 208 22.91 -0.97 8.64
N ALA A 209 22.15 -0.10 9.32
CA ALA A 209 22.09 1.33 8.99
C ALA A 209 23.48 1.97 9.04
N ALA A 210 24.26 1.71 10.09
CA ALA A 210 25.63 2.18 10.22
C ALA A 210 26.55 1.61 9.12
N LYS A 211 26.42 0.31 8.79
CA LYS A 211 27.21 -0.36 7.75
C LYS A 211 27.00 0.26 6.37
N TYR A 212 25.76 0.57 6.02
CA TYR A 212 25.37 1.12 4.72
C TYR A 212 25.44 2.66 4.65
N GLY A 213 25.70 3.35 5.76
CA GLY A 213 25.55 4.81 5.84
C GLY A 213 24.13 5.27 5.52
N ALA A 214 23.15 4.42 5.85
CA ALA A 214 21.74 4.63 5.63
C ALA A 214 21.00 4.87 6.96
N THR A 215 19.71 5.24 6.88
CA THR A 215 18.87 5.32 8.07
C THR A 215 18.22 3.97 8.39
N PRO A 216 17.81 3.75 9.65
CA PRO A 216 17.03 2.56 10.01
C PRO A 216 15.78 2.36 9.15
N ALA A 217 15.10 3.44 8.77
CA ALA A 217 13.94 3.38 7.89
C ALA A 217 14.30 2.86 6.49
N GLN A 218 15.41 3.34 5.91
CA GLN A 218 15.89 2.86 4.62
C GLN A 218 16.24 1.36 4.65
N ILE A 219 16.85 0.87 5.74
CA ILE A 219 17.16 -0.56 5.90
C ILE A 219 15.89 -1.41 5.92
N VAL A 220 14.89 -1.02 6.73
CA VAL A 220 13.63 -1.77 6.80
C VAL A 220 12.88 -1.74 5.48
N LEU A 221 12.84 -0.60 4.81
CA LEU A 221 12.21 -0.50 3.48
C LEU A 221 12.96 -1.33 2.44
N ALA A 222 14.30 -1.31 2.42
CA ALA A 222 15.13 -2.13 1.53
C ALA A 222 14.90 -3.64 1.77
N TRP A 223 14.70 -4.06 3.03
CA TRP A 223 14.32 -5.43 3.37
C TRP A 223 12.99 -5.84 2.73
N HIS A 224 11.97 -4.97 2.77
CA HIS A 224 10.71 -5.23 2.06
C HIS A 224 10.92 -5.33 0.54
N LEU A 225 11.63 -4.36 -0.04
CA LEU A 225 11.87 -4.29 -1.48
C LEU A 225 12.60 -5.53 -1.99
N SER A 226 13.60 -6.05 -1.23
CA SER A 226 14.36 -7.24 -1.60
C SER A 226 13.50 -8.51 -1.70
N GLN A 227 12.35 -8.54 -1.01
CA GLN A 227 11.39 -9.63 -1.04
C GLN A 227 10.27 -9.46 -2.07
N GLY A 228 10.35 -8.44 -2.93
CA GLY A 228 9.30 -8.12 -3.89
C GLY A 228 8.01 -7.55 -3.26
N THR A 229 8.06 -7.15 -2.00
CA THR A 229 6.92 -6.55 -1.30
C THR A 229 6.80 -5.07 -1.68
N ILE A 230 5.60 -4.63 -2.04
CA ILE A 230 5.28 -3.22 -2.27
C ILE A 230 5.11 -2.56 -0.90
N VAL A 231 5.58 -1.32 -0.72
CA VAL A 231 5.51 -0.61 0.56
C VAL A 231 4.94 0.78 0.41
N ILE A 232 4.14 1.21 1.39
CA ILE A 232 3.51 2.53 1.42
C ILE A 232 3.80 3.25 2.76
N PRO A 233 5.07 3.59 3.06
CA PRO A 233 5.39 4.35 4.25
C PRO A 233 4.69 5.72 4.22
N LYS A 234 4.29 6.21 5.41
CA LYS A 234 3.70 7.53 5.60
C LYS A 234 4.70 8.46 6.28
N SER A 235 4.78 9.69 5.84
CA SER A 235 5.46 10.77 6.55
C SER A 235 4.73 12.10 6.32
N VAL A 236 4.85 13.03 7.26
CA VAL A 236 4.42 14.43 7.10
C VAL A 236 5.62 15.37 6.94
N HIS A 237 6.83 14.84 6.90
CA HIS A 237 8.10 15.58 6.81
C HIS A 237 8.75 15.30 5.45
N ALA A 238 8.93 16.34 4.64
CA ALA A 238 9.51 16.23 3.29
C ALA A 238 10.91 15.61 3.27
N GLU A 239 11.73 15.83 4.32
CA GLU A 239 13.06 15.22 4.45
C GLU A 239 12.96 13.69 4.55
N ARG A 240 12.05 13.17 5.41
CA ARG A 240 11.83 11.73 5.55
C ARG A 240 11.23 11.09 4.30
N MET A 241 10.43 11.85 3.53
CA MET A 241 9.92 11.37 2.23
C MET A 241 11.07 11.08 1.27
N ARG A 242 12.03 12.03 1.13
CA ARG A 242 13.23 11.84 0.30
C ARG A 242 14.13 10.73 0.85
N GLU A 243 14.31 10.68 2.17
CA GLU A 243 15.05 9.62 2.85
C GLU A 243 14.48 8.24 2.52
N ASN A 244 13.17 8.04 2.66
CA ASN A 244 12.51 6.77 2.39
C ASN A 244 12.68 6.33 0.93
N LEU A 245 12.63 7.25 -0.05
CA LEU A 245 12.89 6.93 -1.45
C LEU A 245 14.31 6.39 -1.66
N GLY A 246 15.27 6.85 -0.89
CA GLY A 246 16.65 6.37 -0.92
C GLY A 246 16.80 4.89 -0.55
N ALA A 247 15.78 4.26 0.05
CA ALA A 247 15.78 2.82 0.32
C ALA A 247 15.95 1.97 -0.94
N ALA A 248 15.48 2.44 -2.09
CA ALA A 248 15.62 1.74 -3.37
C ALA A 248 17.07 1.59 -3.85
N ALA A 249 18.01 2.35 -3.29
CA ALA A 249 19.43 2.25 -3.58
C ALA A 249 20.19 1.32 -2.62
N VAL A 250 19.56 0.88 -1.53
CA VAL A 250 20.17 -0.02 -0.55
C VAL A 250 19.96 -1.47 -0.97
N VAL A 251 21.04 -2.20 -1.18
CA VAL A 251 21.01 -3.61 -1.59
C VAL A 251 21.56 -4.44 -0.42
N LEU A 252 20.67 -5.14 0.27
CA LEU A 252 21.00 -6.05 1.36
C LEU A 252 21.43 -7.41 0.81
N THR A 253 22.35 -8.09 1.52
CA THR A 253 22.69 -9.49 1.21
C THR A 253 21.58 -10.42 1.72
N GLN A 254 21.58 -11.69 1.30
CA GLN A 254 20.61 -12.67 1.78
C GLN A 254 20.72 -12.93 3.29
N GLU A 255 21.95 -12.91 3.82
CA GLU A 255 22.21 -13.05 5.25
C GLU A 255 21.62 -11.86 6.03
N GLU A 256 21.80 -10.65 5.54
CA GLU A 256 21.24 -9.45 6.20
C GLU A 256 19.71 -9.39 6.14
N VAL A 257 19.12 -9.86 5.04
CA VAL A 257 17.67 -10.05 4.94
C VAL A 257 17.20 -11.07 5.95
N ALA A 258 17.92 -12.17 6.15
CA ALA A 258 17.61 -13.19 7.16
C ALA A 258 17.73 -12.62 8.59
N GLU A 259 18.78 -11.84 8.89
CA GLU A 259 18.96 -11.19 10.20
C GLU A 259 17.78 -10.27 10.57
N ILE A 260 17.20 -9.54 9.59
CA ILE A 260 16.00 -8.73 9.82
C ILE A 260 14.77 -9.62 9.97
N THR A 261 14.70 -10.70 9.19
CA THR A 261 13.61 -11.66 9.23
C THR A 261 13.53 -12.37 10.59
N ASP A 262 14.66 -12.58 11.26
CA ASP A 262 14.73 -13.15 12.62
C ASP A 262 14.13 -12.26 13.71
N LEU A 263 13.73 -11.01 13.38
CA LEU A 263 13.03 -10.11 14.31
C LEU A 263 11.54 -10.45 14.48
N GLU A 264 11.00 -11.42 13.72
CA GLU A 264 9.61 -11.85 13.82
C GLU A 264 9.22 -12.21 15.26
N SER A 265 8.14 -11.64 15.74
CA SER A 265 7.65 -11.85 17.12
C SER A 265 6.13 -11.94 17.23
N GLY A 266 5.40 -11.84 16.11
CA GLY A 266 3.94 -11.79 16.08
C GLY A 266 3.35 -10.49 16.62
N ALA A 267 4.14 -9.42 16.68
CA ALA A 267 3.74 -8.13 17.28
C ALA A 267 2.87 -7.30 16.32
N ARG A 268 1.62 -7.68 16.14
CA ARG A 268 0.63 -6.93 15.36
C ARG A 268 0.39 -5.54 15.98
N ALA A 269 0.42 -4.49 15.17
CA ALA A 269 0.12 -3.12 15.59
C ALA A 269 -1.32 -2.69 15.25
N GLY A 270 -1.90 -3.24 14.18
CA GLY A 270 -3.27 -2.96 13.73
C GLY A 270 -4.33 -3.88 14.31
N ALA A 271 -5.59 -3.70 13.90
CA ALA A 271 -6.70 -4.57 14.27
C ALA A 271 -6.57 -5.97 13.64
N ASP A 272 -7.16 -6.98 14.29
CA ASP A 272 -7.22 -8.34 13.75
C ASP A 272 -8.34 -8.45 12.69
N PRO A 273 -7.99 -8.75 11.41
CA PRO A 273 -8.98 -8.87 10.34
C PRO A 273 -9.99 -10.00 10.53
N ALA A 274 -9.68 -11.02 11.33
CA ALA A 274 -10.58 -12.13 11.58
C ALA A 274 -11.85 -11.70 12.32
N VAL A 275 -11.76 -10.63 13.14
CA VAL A 275 -12.84 -10.16 14.01
C VAL A 275 -13.18 -8.68 13.83
N ALA A 276 -12.46 -7.97 12.97
CA ALA A 276 -12.71 -6.55 12.74
C ALA A 276 -14.13 -6.31 12.20
N ALA A 277 -14.91 -5.46 12.91
CA ALA A 277 -16.31 -5.20 12.61
C ALA A 277 -16.66 -3.70 12.55
N PHE A 278 -15.68 -2.82 12.58
CA PHE A 278 -15.89 -1.37 12.51
C PHE A 278 -16.32 -0.93 11.11
N SER A 279 -17.23 0.06 11.04
CA SER A 279 -17.80 0.53 9.76
C SER A 279 -16.92 1.51 9.00
N GLN A 280 -16.01 2.21 9.65
CA GLN A 280 -15.22 3.33 9.09
C GLN A 280 -16.09 4.54 8.65
N MET A 281 -17.24 4.74 9.28
CA MET A 281 -18.13 5.87 8.98
C MET A 281 -17.61 7.20 9.52
#